data_e459fd59ffd9ce9c480945a1aea2f155
#
_entry.id   e459fd59ffd9ce9c480945a1aea2f155
#
_cell.length_a   1.000
_cell.length_b   1.000
_cell.length_c   1.000
_cell.angle_alpha   90.00
_cell.angle_beta   90.00
_cell.angle_gamma   90.00
#
_symmetry.space_group_name_H-M   'P 1'
#
loop_
_entity.id
_entity.type
_entity.pdbx_description
1 polymer ?
#
loop_
_entity_poly.entity_id
_entity_poly.type
_entity_poly.pdbx_seq_one_letter_code
_entity_poly.pdbx_strand_id
1 'polypeptide(L)'
;MIVGVGIDVVDVERFMKTLERTPGLRDRVFTAVEAVKPPASLAARFAAKEALAKALGAPAGMHWHDAEVQTDETGRPWLEITGTVAAQAARLGVQSMHLSLSHDAGIASAVVVLEG
;
A
#
# COMPACT_ATOMS: atom_id res chain seq x y z
N MET A 1 -2.37 -12.75 17.56
CA MET A 1 -1.13 -12.05 17.94
C MET A 1 -0.68 -11.13 16.81
N ILE A 2 -0.22 -9.94 17.14
CA ILE A 2 0.31 -9.02 16.15
C ILE A 2 1.64 -9.56 15.63
N VAL A 3 1.74 -9.67 14.30
CA VAL A 3 2.94 -10.17 13.61
C VAL A 3 3.78 -9.01 13.09
N GLY A 4 3.16 -7.92 12.68
CA GLY A 4 3.86 -6.76 12.16
C GLY A 4 2.97 -5.54 12.09
N VAL A 5 3.61 -4.37 12.16
CA VAL A 5 2.94 -3.07 12.03
C VAL A 5 3.78 -2.20 11.12
N GLY A 6 3.14 -1.51 10.20
CA GLY A 6 3.79 -0.56 9.31
C GLY A 6 2.99 0.73 9.22
N ILE A 7 3.70 1.83 9.10
CA ILE A 7 3.12 3.14 8.88
C ILE A 7 3.94 3.87 7.82
N ASP A 8 3.27 4.65 6.98
CA ASP A 8 3.94 5.50 6.01
C ASP A 8 3.19 6.81 5.83
N VAL A 9 3.93 7.85 5.48
CA VAL A 9 3.43 9.21 5.29
C VAL A 9 3.98 9.72 3.96
N VAL A 10 3.12 10.29 3.12
CA VAL A 10 3.47 10.75 1.78
C VAL A 10 2.96 12.17 1.57
N ASP A 11 3.86 13.06 1.14
CA ASP A 11 3.48 14.38 0.66
C ASP A 11 2.85 14.22 -0.73
N VAL A 12 1.57 14.55 -0.87
CA VAL A 12 0.79 14.29 -2.10
C VAL A 12 1.38 15.05 -3.28
N GLU A 13 1.67 16.33 -3.11
CA GLU A 13 2.19 17.16 -4.20
C GLU A 13 3.54 16.66 -4.68
N ARG A 14 4.45 16.36 -3.75
CA ARG A 14 5.78 15.84 -4.08
C ARG A 14 5.69 14.49 -4.78
N PHE A 15 4.79 13.63 -4.32
CA PHE A 15 4.59 12.31 -4.95
C PHE A 15 4.10 12.44 -6.39
N MET A 16 3.14 13.34 -6.65
CA MET A 16 2.64 13.56 -8.00
C MET A 16 3.72 14.12 -8.93
N LYS A 17 4.59 14.99 -8.41
CA LYS A 17 5.75 15.49 -9.18
C LYS A 17 6.73 14.36 -9.49
N THR A 18 6.94 13.45 -8.56
CA THR A 18 7.79 12.27 -8.78
C THR A 18 7.23 11.39 -9.89
N LEU A 19 5.93 11.17 -9.92
CA LEU A 19 5.28 10.41 -10.99
C LEU A 19 5.46 11.07 -12.35
N GLU A 20 5.39 12.39 -12.43
CA GLU A 20 5.61 13.14 -13.67
C GLU A 20 7.05 13.04 -14.16
N ARG A 21 8.01 13.09 -13.25
CA ARG A 21 9.45 13.06 -13.57
C ARG A 21 9.97 11.68 -13.93
N THR A 22 9.27 10.63 -13.52
CA THR A 22 9.72 9.25 -13.70
C THR A 22 8.71 8.47 -14.53
N PRO A 23 8.82 8.54 -15.88
CA PRO A 23 7.93 7.79 -16.75
C PRO A 23 7.93 6.30 -16.41
N GLY A 24 6.76 5.70 -16.38
CA GLY A 24 6.59 4.28 -16.06
C GLY A 24 6.47 3.97 -14.58
N LEU A 25 6.78 4.91 -13.67
CA LEU A 25 6.69 4.65 -12.23
C LEU A 25 5.23 4.36 -11.81
N ARG A 26 4.27 5.12 -12.34
CA ARG A 26 2.85 4.90 -12.05
C ARG A 26 2.43 3.46 -12.34
N ASP A 27 2.76 2.97 -13.53
CA ASP A 27 2.37 1.61 -13.95
C ASP A 27 3.14 0.53 -13.22
N ARG A 28 4.36 0.81 -12.78
CA ARG A 28 5.17 -0.14 -12.02
C ARG A 28 4.65 -0.31 -10.59
N VAL A 29 4.18 0.77 -9.97
CA VAL A 29 3.72 0.77 -8.58
C VAL A 29 2.26 0.37 -8.47
N PHE A 30 1.41 0.87 -9.36
CA PHE A 30 -0.04 0.73 -9.27
C PHE A 30 -0.59 -0.25 -10.29
N THR A 31 -1.57 -1.05 -9.87
CA THR A 31 -2.37 -1.85 -10.79
C THR A 31 -3.26 -0.94 -11.63
N ALA A 32 -3.87 -1.48 -12.70
CA ALA A 32 -4.77 -0.70 -13.55
C ALA A 32 -5.95 -0.10 -12.77
N VAL A 33 -6.45 -0.82 -11.78
CA VAL A 33 -7.55 -0.35 -10.91
C VAL A 33 -7.11 0.84 -10.06
N GLU A 34 -5.90 0.79 -9.52
CA GLU A 34 -5.35 1.86 -8.68
C GLU A 34 -4.94 3.09 -9.48
N ALA A 35 -4.36 2.88 -10.67
CA ALA A 35 -3.68 3.92 -11.44
C ALA A 35 -4.58 5.08 -11.87
N VAL A 36 -5.89 4.88 -11.91
CA VAL A 36 -6.87 5.89 -12.35
C VAL A 36 -7.44 6.74 -11.21
N LYS A 37 -6.98 6.52 -9.99
CA LYS A 37 -7.47 7.23 -8.81
C LYS A 37 -6.93 8.67 -8.75
N PRO A 38 -7.64 9.59 -8.07
CA PRO A 38 -7.17 10.97 -7.88
C PRO A 38 -5.86 11.06 -7.07
N PRO A 39 -5.15 12.19 -7.13
CA PRO A 39 -3.83 12.34 -6.49
C PRO A 39 -3.75 11.93 -5.02
N ALA A 40 -4.64 12.41 -4.16
CA ALA A 40 -4.61 12.06 -2.74
C ALA A 40 -4.84 10.55 -2.53
N SER A 41 -5.71 9.96 -3.34
CA SER A 41 -6.01 8.53 -3.29
C SER A 41 -4.83 7.69 -3.78
N LEU A 42 -4.12 8.13 -4.83
CA LEU A 42 -2.89 7.47 -5.30
C LEU A 42 -1.81 7.52 -4.23
N ALA A 43 -1.60 8.70 -3.63
CA ALA A 43 -0.59 8.86 -2.59
C ALA A 43 -0.90 7.99 -1.36
N ALA A 44 -2.18 7.90 -0.96
CA ALA A 44 -2.60 7.03 0.13
C ALA A 44 -2.37 5.55 -0.20
N ARG A 45 -2.61 5.15 -1.44
CA ARG A 45 -2.34 3.78 -1.89
C ARG A 45 -0.86 3.46 -1.92
N PHE A 46 -0.03 4.41 -2.33
CA PHE A 46 1.42 4.25 -2.24
C PHE A 46 1.86 4.09 -0.78
N ALA A 47 1.35 4.95 0.11
CA ALA A 47 1.62 4.84 1.55
C ALA A 47 1.21 3.46 2.09
N ALA A 48 0.06 2.92 1.65
CA ALA A 48 -0.40 1.60 2.06
C ALA A 48 0.57 0.49 1.65
N LYS A 49 1.09 0.55 0.43
CA LYS A 49 2.05 -0.45 -0.07
C LYS A 49 3.37 -0.37 0.69
N GLU A 50 3.85 0.83 0.97
CA GLU A 50 5.06 1.05 1.77
C GLU A 50 4.86 0.58 3.22
N ALA A 51 3.71 0.90 3.82
CA ALA A 51 3.38 0.47 5.18
C ALA A 51 3.29 -1.06 5.27
N LEU A 52 2.70 -1.71 4.26
CA LEU A 52 2.64 -3.16 4.17
C LEU A 52 4.04 -3.77 4.09
N ALA A 53 4.91 -3.22 3.25
CA ALA A 53 6.29 -3.68 3.14
C ALA A 53 7.01 -3.63 4.48
N LYS A 54 6.87 -2.52 5.22
CA LYS A 54 7.45 -2.36 6.55
C LYS A 54 6.89 -3.41 7.53
N ALA A 55 5.58 -3.61 7.51
CA ALA A 55 4.93 -4.60 8.38
C ALA A 55 5.41 -6.03 8.10
N LEU A 56 5.76 -6.32 6.84
CA LEU A 56 6.28 -7.62 6.40
C LEU A 56 7.80 -7.76 6.59
N GLY A 57 8.47 -6.76 7.18
CA GLY A 57 9.91 -6.77 7.40
C GLY A 57 10.74 -6.28 6.23
N ALA A 58 10.13 -5.59 5.28
CA ALA A 58 10.77 -5.01 4.09
C ALA A 58 11.65 -6.03 3.33
N PRO A 59 11.11 -7.21 2.97
CA PRO A 59 11.90 -8.22 2.28
C PRO A 59 12.25 -7.77 0.86
N ALA A 60 13.41 -8.21 0.37
CA ALA A 60 13.80 -7.99 -1.01
C ALA A 60 12.91 -8.80 -1.96
N GLY A 61 12.68 -8.28 -3.17
CA GLY A 61 12.01 -9.03 -4.23
C GLY A 61 10.48 -9.01 -4.19
N MET A 62 9.87 -8.21 -3.33
CA MET A 62 8.42 -8.03 -3.37
C MET A 62 8.01 -7.16 -4.57
N HIS A 63 6.99 -7.62 -5.30
CA HIS A 63 6.46 -6.90 -6.44
C HIS A 63 5.29 -6.00 -6.02
N TRP A 64 5.31 -4.75 -6.48
CA TRP A 64 4.29 -3.76 -6.15
C TRP A 64 2.85 -4.20 -6.47
N HIS A 65 2.66 -4.86 -7.63
CA HIS A 65 1.33 -5.29 -8.07
C HIS A 65 0.79 -6.49 -7.30
N ASP A 66 1.61 -7.14 -6.50
CA ASP A 66 1.18 -8.26 -5.67
C ASP A 66 0.44 -7.81 -4.40
N ALA A 67 0.28 -6.51 -4.23
CA ALA A 67 -0.59 -5.91 -3.22
C ALA A 67 -1.43 -4.84 -3.90
N GLU A 68 -2.76 -5.01 -3.87
CA GLU A 68 -3.68 -4.03 -4.44
C GLU A 68 -4.59 -3.51 -3.34
N VAL A 69 -4.71 -2.19 -3.25
CA VAL A 69 -5.67 -1.57 -2.33
C VAL A 69 -7.02 -1.51 -3.01
N GLN A 70 -7.99 -2.14 -2.41
CA GLN A 70 -9.38 -2.12 -2.86
C GLN A 70 -10.25 -1.46 -1.80
N THR A 71 -11.47 -1.11 -2.15
CA THR A 71 -12.47 -0.59 -1.22
C THR A 71 -13.72 -1.44 -1.31
N ASP A 72 -14.36 -1.67 -0.16
CA ASP A 72 -15.63 -2.38 -0.12
C ASP A 72 -16.79 -1.43 -0.42
N GLU A 73 -18.03 -1.93 -0.32
CA GLU A 73 -19.25 -1.17 -0.61
C GLU A 73 -19.42 0.06 0.28
N THR A 74 -18.83 0.04 1.47
CA THR A 74 -18.90 1.17 2.41
C THR A 74 -17.76 2.16 2.24
N GLY A 75 -16.82 1.89 1.30
CA GLY A 75 -15.63 2.69 1.10
C GLY A 75 -14.46 2.32 2.00
N ARG A 76 -14.59 1.25 2.79
CA ARG A 76 -13.53 0.78 3.66
C ARG A 76 -12.42 0.13 2.85
N PRO A 77 -11.14 0.57 3.02
CA PRO A 77 -10.04 -0.01 2.26
C PRO A 77 -9.62 -1.38 2.81
N TRP A 78 -9.14 -2.23 1.92
CA TRP A 78 -8.54 -3.51 2.27
C TRP A 78 -7.47 -3.88 1.25
N LEU A 79 -6.61 -4.82 1.62
CA LEU A 79 -5.48 -5.25 0.79
C LEU A 79 -5.77 -6.63 0.20
N GLU A 80 -5.75 -6.72 -1.13
CA GLU A 80 -5.72 -7.98 -1.83
C GLU A 80 -4.25 -8.32 -2.11
N ILE A 81 -3.80 -9.47 -1.63
CA ILE A 81 -2.41 -9.88 -1.79
C ILE A 81 -2.31 -11.15 -2.62
N THR A 82 -1.26 -11.20 -3.45
CA THR A 82 -0.96 -12.33 -4.33
C THR A 82 0.55 -12.52 -4.40
N GLY A 83 1.00 -13.54 -5.11
CA GLY A 83 2.39 -13.73 -5.50
C GLY A 83 3.41 -13.55 -4.39
N THR A 84 4.35 -12.66 -4.61
CA THR A 84 5.48 -12.44 -3.68
C THR A 84 5.05 -11.94 -2.32
N VAL A 85 4.02 -11.10 -2.27
CA VAL A 85 3.48 -10.57 -1.00
C VAL A 85 2.77 -11.66 -0.22
N ALA A 86 1.92 -12.44 -0.88
CA ALA A 86 1.24 -13.57 -0.25
C ALA A 86 2.23 -14.61 0.31
N ALA A 87 3.30 -14.87 -0.43
CA ALA A 87 4.34 -15.80 0.01
C ALA A 87 5.03 -15.32 1.29
N GLN A 88 5.35 -14.03 1.38
CA GLN A 88 5.98 -13.46 2.58
C GLN A 88 5.02 -13.47 3.76
N ALA A 89 3.76 -13.13 3.54
CA ALA A 89 2.74 -13.19 4.59
C ALA A 89 2.60 -14.61 5.15
N ALA A 90 2.60 -15.60 4.27
CA ALA A 90 2.53 -17.01 4.68
C ALA A 90 3.74 -17.42 5.52
N ARG A 91 4.94 -17.00 5.13
CA ARG A 91 6.16 -17.30 5.90
C ARG A 91 6.11 -16.73 7.31
N LEU A 92 5.49 -15.57 7.49
CA LEU A 92 5.37 -14.92 8.80
C LEU A 92 4.16 -15.40 9.61
N GLY A 93 3.31 -16.27 9.02
CA GLY A 93 2.12 -16.78 9.71
C GLY A 93 0.97 -15.77 9.77
N VAL A 94 0.92 -14.82 8.85
CA VAL A 94 -0.15 -13.82 8.79
C VAL A 94 -1.47 -14.49 8.40
N GLN A 95 -2.52 -14.26 9.19
CA GLN A 95 -3.87 -14.76 8.92
C GLN A 95 -4.86 -13.67 8.58
N SER A 96 -4.62 -12.44 9.05
CA SER A 96 -5.46 -11.30 8.74
C SER A 96 -4.64 -10.03 8.63
N MET A 97 -5.13 -9.10 7.81
CA MET A 97 -4.52 -7.79 7.60
C MET A 97 -5.54 -6.70 7.85
N HIS A 98 -5.10 -5.64 8.50
CA HIS A 98 -5.92 -4.46 8.77
C HIS A 98 -5.26 -3.25 8.15
N LEU A 99 -6.03 -2.43 7.46
CA LEU A 99 -5.56 -1.24 6.75
C LEU A 99 -6.40 -0.04 7.13
N SER A 100 -5.74 1.08 7.41
CA SER A 100 -6.41 2.36 7.52
C SER A 100 -5.65 3.40 6.71
N LEU A 101 -6.38 4.24 6.02
CA LEU A 101 -5.85 5.33 5.19
C LEU A 101 -6.39 6.66 5.70
N SER A 102 -5.57 7.70 5.59
CA SER A 102 -6.00 9.05 5.89
C SER A 102 -5.28 10.04 4.99
N HIS A 103 -5.92 11.15 4.67
CA HIS A 103 -5.24 12.27 4.03
C HIS A 103 -5.83 13.59 4.53
N ASP A 104 -4.94 14.54 4.76
CA ASP A 104 -5.30 15.87 5.23
C ASP A 104 -4.11 16.81 4.99
N ALA A 105 -4.41 18.08 4.74
CA ALA A 105 -3.39 19.13 4.59
C ALA A 105 -2.27 18.76 3.59
N GLY A 106 -2.60 18.08 2.50
CA GLY A 106 -1.63 17.68 1.47
C GLY A 106 -0.78 16.47 1.84
N ILE A 107 -1.10 15.79 2.94
CA ILE A 107 -0.40 14.59 3.40
C ILE A 107 -1.34 13.39 3.33
N ALA A 108 -0.85 12.29 2.79
CA ALA A 108 -1.53 11.01 2.85
C ALA A 108 -0.77 10.07 3.79
N SER A 109 -1.49 9.23 4.50
CA SER A 109 -0.88 8.28 5.43
C SER A 109 -1.61 6.95 5.41
N ALA A 110 -0.90 5.90 5.82
CA ALA A 110 -1.45 4.56 5.92
C ALA A 110 -0.85 3.85 7.14
N VAL A 111 -1.67 3.03 7.77
CA VAL A 111 -1.21 2.07 8.78
C VAL A 111 -1.66 0.68 8.37
N VAL A 112 -0.78 -0.29 8.53
CA VAL A 112 -1.06 -1.72 8.31
C VAL A 112 -0.73 -2.48 9.57
N VAL A 113 -1.67 -3.31 10.01
CA VAL A 113 -1.48 -4.22 11.14
C VAL A 113 -1.70 -5.64 10.65
N LEU A 114 -0.73 -6.51 10.89
CA LEU A 114 -0.78 -7.91 10.49
C LEU A 114 -0.97 -8.77 11.73
N GLU A 115 -1.94 -9.68 11.67
CA GLU A 115 -2.22 -10.64 12.75
C GLU A 115 -2.02 -12.06 12.28
N GLY A 116 -1.50 -12.86 13.17
CA GLY A 116 -1.37 -14.30 12.98
C GLY A 116 -2.04 -15.10 14.07
#